data_b6099c654059be7f8c1735dc084a59af
#
_entry.id   b6099c654059be7f8c1735dc084a59af
#
_cell.length_a   1.000
_cell.length_b   1.000
_cell.length_c   1.000
_cell.angle_alpha   90.00
_cell.angle_beta   90.00
_cell.angle_gamma   90.00
#
_symmetry.space_group_name_H-M   'P 1'
#
loop_
_entity.id
_entity.type
_entity.pdbx_description
1 polymer ?
#
loop_
_entity_poly.entity_id
_entity_poly.type
_entity_poly.pdbx_seq_one_letter_code
_entity_poly.pdbx_strand_id
1 'polypeptide(L)'
;MTPTLFDTITVNSKMYPELTALINAAYNDEINLWIASGYRSVEEQESVLDRAVQRRMADGMTYENAYEDARITIQAPGYSEHHTGLAVDFNDVEDDFRETEAYTWLQEHAAEYGFVERYPKGKESITGIDYEPWHYRYVGKEHAQRMNELNMCLEEYVAFLKGD
;
A
#
# COMPACT_ATOMS: atom_id res chain seq x y z
N MET A 1 13.11 2.12 12.57
CA MET A 1 11.64 2.16 12.44
C MET A 1 11.05 2.91 13.63
N THR A 2 10.00 3.66 13.42
CA THR A 2 9.31 4.46 14.44
C THR A 2 7.94 3.83 14.69
N PRO A 3 7.54 3.56 15.95
CA PRO A 3 6.19 3.10 16.28
C PRO A 3 5.15 4.15 15.85
N THR A 4 4.01 3.68 15.38
CA THR A 4 2.86 4.54 15.06
C THR A 4 1.94 4.71 16.27
N LEU A 5 0.85 5.44 16.11
CA LEU A 5 -0.22 5.52 17.11
C LEU A 5 -0.97 4.19 17.33
N PHE A 6 -0.72 3.20 16.47
CA PHE A 6 -1.31 1.86 16.51
C PHE A 6 -0.28 0.84 17.04
N ASP A 7 -0.05 0.86 18.30
CA ASP A 7 0.82 0.12 19.23
C ASP A 7 1.96 -0.76 18.66
N THR A 8 1.66 -1.71 17.79
CA THR A 8 2.66 -2.68 17.29
C THR A 8 3.16 -2.37 15.87
N ILE A 9 2.54 -1.39 15.19
CA ILE A 9 2.87 -1.07 13.80
C ILE A 9 3.98 -0.02 13.79
N THR A 10 5.06 -0.34 13.09
CA THR A 10 6.20 0.58 12.91
C THR A 10 6.33 1.01 11.47
N VAL A 11 6.89 2.18 11.25
CA VAL A 11 7.13 2.76 9.93
C VAL A 11 8.51 3.45 9.87
N ASN A 12 8.93 3.82 8.67
CA ASN A 12 10.14 4.61 8.50
C ASN A 12 9.97 6.01 9.12
N SER A 13 10.98 6.47 9.85
CA SER A 13 10.95 7.79 10.52
C SER A 13 10.74 8.97 9.57
N LYS A 14 11.12 8.83 8.29
CA LYS A 14 10.90 9.86 7.26
C LYS A 14 9.42 10.04 6.92
N MET A 15 8.66 8.96 6.96
CA MET A 15 7.22 8.96 6.65
C MET A 15 6.37 9.35 7.86
N TYR A 16 6.83 9.03 9.06
CA TYR A 16 6.05 9.12 10.30
C TYR A 16 5.35 10.48 10.53
N PRO A 17 6.00 11.65 10.36
CA PRO A 17 5.34 12.94 10.57
C PRO A 17 4.16 13.17 9.63
N GLU A 18 4.32 12.82 8.36
CA GLU A 18 3.28 13.02 7.34
C GLU A 18 2.15 12.00 7.48
N LEU A 19 2.47 10.77 7.87
CA LEU A 19 1.46 9.75 8.18
C LEU A 19 0.60 10.19 9.38
N THR A 20 1.22 10.72 10.42
CA THR A 20 0.51 11.24 11.59
C THR A 20 -0.37 12.43 11.21
N ALA A 21 0.13 13.33 10.37
CA ALA A 21 -0.63 14.48 9.89
C ALA A 21 -1.85 14.04 9.04
N LEU A 22 -1.67 13.07 8.15
CA LEU A 22 -2.74 12.49 7.33
C LEU A 22 -3.87 11.90 8.21
N ILE A 23 -3.51 11.07 9.18
CA ILE A 23 -4.49 10.43 10.08
C ILE A 23 -5.23 11.47 10.92
N ASN A 24 -4.52 12.48 11.43
CA ASN A 24 -5.15 13.56 12.19
C ASN A 24 -6.10 14.42 11.34
N ALA A 25 -5.76 14.66 10.07
CA ALA A 25 -6.63 15.38 9.15
C ALA A 25 -7.90 14.56 8.86
N ALA A 26 -7.77 13.26 8.56
CA ALA A 26 -8.91 12.37 8.39
C ALA A 26 -9.83 12.37 9.64
N TYR A 27 -9.24 12.29 10.83
CA TYR A 27 -9.99 12.34 12.09
C TYR A 27 -10.75 13.67 12.26
N ASN A 28 -10.16 14.80 11.89
CA ASN A 28 -10.82 16.12 11.94
C ASN A 28 -11.99 16.24 10.96
N ASP A 29 -11.94 15.51 9.86
CA ASP A 29 -13.00 15.40 8.85
C ASP A 29 -14.00 14.26 9.17
N GLU A 30 -13.94 13.71 10.39
CA GLU A 30 -14.80 12.63 10.88
C GLU A 30 -14.63 11.30 10.10
N ILE A 31 -13.49 11.14 9.40
CA ILE A 31 -13.13 9.92 8.66
C ILE A 31 -12.37 8.97 9.57
N ASN A 32 -12.87 7.74 9.68
CA ASN A 32 -12.20 6.68 10.45
C ASN A 32 -11.10 6.02 9.61
N LEU A 33 -9.87 6.48 9.80
CA LEU A 33 -8.69 5.98 9.10
C LEU A 33 -7.70 5.37 10.10
N TRP A 34 -7.38 4.07 9.93
CA TRP A 34 -6.38 3.37 10.74
C TRP A 34 -5.37 2.64 9.86
N ILE A 35 -4.25 2.25 10.45
CA ILE A 35 -3.19 1.50 9.77
C ILE A 35 -3.37 0.01 10.07
N ALA A 36 -3.56 -0.81 9.05
CA ALA A 36 -3.61 -2.26 9.14
C ALA A 36 -2.21 -2.89 9.09
N SER A 37 -1.30 -2.33 8.27
CA SER A 37 0.07 -2.83 8.12
C SER A 37 1.03 -1.68 7.81
N GLY A 38 2.25 -1.76 8.36
CA GLY A 38 3.35 -0.83 8.11
C GLY A 38 4.61 -1.56 7.68
N TYR A 39 5.73 -1.34 8.40
CA TYR A 39 6.95 -2.12 8.17
C TYR A 39 6.71 -3.61 8.40
N ARG A 40 7.28 -4.42 7.53
CA ARG A 40 7.24 -5.87 7.60
C ARG A 40 8.62 -6.43 7.27
N SER A 41 9.15 -7.31 8.11
CA SER A 41 10.43 -7.99 7.82
C SER A 41 10.28 -8.99 6.67
N VAL A 42 11.40 -9.50 6.16
CA VAL A 42 11.40 -10.54 5.11
C VAL A 42 10.72 -11.81 5.61
N GLU A 43 10.99 -12.20 6.85
CA GLU A 43 10.41 -13.39 7.50
C GLU A 43 8.90 -13.23 7.74
N GLU A 44 8.45 -12.03 8.10
CA GLU A 44 7.03 -11.74 8.24
C GLU A 44 6.32 -11.78 6.88
N GLN A 45 6.95 -11.27 5.82
CA GLN A 45 6.44 -11.35 4.45
C GLN A 45 6.33 -12.80 3.96
N GLU A 46 7.34 -13.63 4.24
CA GLU A 46 7.29 -15.07 3.97
C GLU A 46 6.08 -15.72 4.65
N SER A 47 5.89 -15.42 5.94
CA SER A 47 4.74 -15.92 6.69
C SER A 47 3.39 -15.45 6.15
N VAL A 48 3.31 -14.23 5.59
CA VAL A 48 2.10 -13.71 4.94
C VAL A 48 1.81 -14.50 3.67
N LEU A 49 2.82 -14.68 2.82
CA LEU A 49 2.69 -15.44 1.57
C LEU A 49 2.33 -16.89 1.83
N ASP A 50 3.01 -17.55 2.76
CA ASP A 50 2.74 -18.95 3.13
C ASP A 50 1.30 -19.13 3.62
N ARG A 51 0.80 -18.26 4.50
CA ARG A 51 -0.60 -18.32 4.95
C ARG A 51 -1.59 -18.15 3.80
N ALA A 52 -1.30 -17.29 2.85
CA ALA A 52 -2.15 -17.08 1.69
C ALA A 52 -2.17 -18.31 0.76
N VAL A 53 -1.01 -18.94 0.55
CA VAL A 53 -0.88 -20.19 -0.22
C VAL A 53 -1.63 -21.32 0.47
N GLN A 54 -1.45 -21.50 1.79
CA GLN A 54 -2.13 -22.55 2.55
C GLN A 54 -3.66 -22.40 2.52
N ARG A 55 -4.17 -21.18 2.56
CA ARG A 55 -5.61 -20.90 2.45
C ARG A 55 -6.16 -21.36 1.10
N ARG A 56 -5.49 -21.01 0.00
CA ARG A 56 -5.85 -21.40 -1.37
C ARG A 56 -5.77 -22.92 -1.59
N MET A 57 -4.78 -23.56 -0.98
CA MET A 57 -4.67 -25.03 -0.99
C MET A 57 -5.83 -25.70 -0.24
N ALA A 58 -6.27 -25.11 0.88
CA ALA A 58 -7.45 -25.60 1.61
C ALA A 58 -8.75 -25.47 0.78
N ASP A 59 -8.81 -24.47 -0.13
CA ASP A 59 -9.88 -24.30 -1.10
C ASP A 59 -9.75 -25.21 -2.33
N GLY A 60 -8.75 -26.10 -2.35
CA GLY A 60 -8.59 -27.16 -3.37
C GLY A 60 -7.58 -26.85 -4.48
N MET A 61 -6.82 -25.76 -4.39
CA MET A 61 -5.73 -25.49 -5.36
C MET A 61 -4.51 -26.40 -5.13
N THR A 62 -3.79 -26.70 -6.19
CA THR A 62 -2.43 -27.25 -6.06
C THR A 62 -1.49 -26.21 -5.48
N TYR A 63 -0.37 -26.60 -4.89
CA TYR A 63 0.62 -25.65 -4.35
C TYR A 63 1.09 -24.64 -5.42
N GLU A 64 1.43 -25.11 -6.63
CA GLU A 64 1.87 -24.25 -7.72
C GLU A 64 0.83 -23.18 -8.07
N ASN A 65 -0.42 -23.60 -8.30
CA ASN A 65 -1.49 -22.66 -8.63
C ASN A 65 -1.79 -21.69 -7.46
N ALA A 66 -1.78 -22.19 -6.23
CA ALA A 66 -1.99 -21.39 -5.03
C ALA A 66 -0.88 -20.34 -4.85
N TYR A 67 0.36 -20.71 -5.13
CA TYR A 67 1.51 -19.81 -5.05
C TYR A 67 1.45 -18.72 -6.14
N GLU A 68 1.22 -19.08 -7.39
CA GLU A 68 1.09 -18.13 -8.49
C GLU A 68 -0.08 -17.15 -8.26
N ASP A 69 -1.22 -17.66 -7.84
CA ASP A 69 -2.40 -16.81 -7.52
C ASP A 69 -2.14 -15.89 -6.31
N ALA A 70 -1.49 -16.38 -5.26
CA ALA A 70 -1.13 -15.54 -4.13
C ALA A 70 -0.17 -14.40 -4.52
N ARG A 71 0.73 -14.64 -5.48
CA ARG A 71 1.72 -13.69 -5.97
C ARG A 71 1.15 -12.53 -6.78
N ILE A 72 -0.10 -12.59 -7.18
CA ILE A 72 -0.78 -11.51 -7.90
C ILE A 72 -1.00 -10.29 -6.97
N THR A 73 -1.25 -10.56 -5.69
CA THR A 73 -1.46 -9.51 -4.66
C THR A 73 -0.37 -9.45 -3.60
N ILE A 74 0.40 -10.52 -3.40
CA ILE A 74 1.40 -10.59 -2.33
C ILE A 74 2.80 -10.68 -2.93
N GLN A 75 3.60 -9.65 -2.75
CA GLN A 75 5.00 -9.64 -3.20
C GLN A 75 5.83 -10.72 -2.51
N ALA A 76 6.80 -11.30 -3.25
CA ALA A 76 7.75 -12.25 -2.68
C ALA A 76 8.54 -11.62 -1.53
N PRO A 77 8.99 -12.44 -0.55
CA PRO A 77 9.95 -12.01 0.45
C PRO A 77 11.17 -11.36 -0.21
N GLY A 78 11.57 -10.20 0.31
CA GLY A 78 12.66 -9.38 -0.24
C GLY A 78 12.23 -8.38 -1.33
N TYR A 79 11.02 -8.46 -1.86
CA TYR A 79 10.51 -7.58 -2.91
C TYR A 79 9.35 -6.68 -2.47
N SER A 80 8.82 -6.86 -1.27
CA SER A 80 7.72 -6.05 -0.75
C SER A 80 8.18 -4.64 -0.37
N GLU A 81 7.39 -3.63 -0.73
CA GLU A 81 7.63 -2.24 -0.31
C GLU A 81 7.51 -2.03 1.21
N HIS A 82 6.77 -2.90 1.90
CA HIS A 82 6.70 -2.90 3.37
C HIS A 82 8.07 -3.09 4.03
N HIS A 83 9.04 -3.72 3.37
CA HIS A 83 10.43 -3.83 3.87
C HIS A 83 11.14 -2.49 4.00
N THR A 84 10.71 -1.49 3.25
CA THR A 84 11.27 -0.12 3.33
C THR A 84 10.72 0.69 4.50
N GLY A 85 9.57 0.26 5.04
CA GLY A 85 8.76 1.01 5.99
C GLY A 85 8.14 2.28 5.40
N LEU A 86 8.13 2.41 4.06
CA LEU A 86 7.54 3.54 3.33
C LEU A 86 6.21 3.20 2.66
N ALA A 87 5.66 2.03 2.95
CA ALA A 87 4.32 1.61 2.54
C ALA A 87 3.45 1.36 3.77
N VAL A 88 2.17 1.64 3.64
CA VAL A 88 1.13 1.34 4.64
C VAL A 88 -0.10 0.80 3.95
N ASP A 89 -0.76 -0.14 4.61
CA ASP A 89 -2.10 -0.56 4.28
C ASP A 89 -3.09 0.12 5.24
N PHE A 90 -4.10 0.76 4.68
CA PHE A 90 -5.15 1.43 5.45
C PHE A 90 -6.38 0.54 5.57
N ASN A 91 -7.02 0.59 6.73
CA ASN A 91 -8.31 0.01 7.05
C ASN A 91 -8.39 -1.49 6.68
N ASP A 92 -9.47 -1.93 6.04
CA ASP A 92 -9.65 -3.32 5.64
C ASP A 92 -8.88 -3.61 4.35
N VAL A 93 -8.07 -4.66 4.38
CA VAL A 93 -7.25 -5.11 3.24
C VAL A 93 -8.11 -6.02 2.35
N GLU A 94 -9.18 -5.42 1.79
CA GLU A 94 -10.19 -6.08 0.97
C GLU A 94 -10.67 -5.12 -0.14
N ASP A 95 -11.13 -5.67 -1.24
CA ASP A 95 -11.51 -4.89 -2.43
C ASP A 95 -12.66 -3.90 -2.19
N ASP A 96 -13.54 -4.17 -1.23
CA ASP A 96 -14.66 -3.30 -0.88
C ASP A 96 -14.23 -2.03 -0.11
N PHE A 97 -12.98 -1.95 0.35
CA PHE A 97 -12.43 -0.70 0.89
C PHE A 97 -12.62 0.48 -0.08
N ARG A 98 -12.55 0.24 -1.40
CA ARG A 98 -12.81 1.25 -2.44
C ARG A 98 -14.20 1.89 -2.40
N GLU A 99 -15.16 1.25 -1.72
CA GLU A 99 -16.54 1.72 -1.60
C GLU A 99 -16.77 2.55 -0.33
N THR A 100 -15.71 2.77 0.46
CA THR A 100 -15.78 3.48 1.74
C THR A 100 -15.52 4.99 1.58
N GLU A 101 -16.03 5.77 2.55
CA GLU A 101 -15.72 7.19 2.67
C GLU A 101 -14.23 7.43 2.91
N ALA A 102 -13.56 6.54 3.65
CA ALA A 102 -12.12 6.61 3.91
C ALA A 102 -11.30 6.52 2.62
N TYR A 103 -11.65 5.63 1.71
CA TYR A 103 -10.99 5.55 0.40
C TYR A 103 -11.23 6.82 -0.43
N THR A 104 -12.46 7.30 -0.51
CA THR A 104 -12.80 8.54 -1.24
C THR A 104 -11.98 9.71 -0.70
N TRP A 105 -11.90 9.85 0.62
CA TRP A 105 -11.12 10.88 1.28
C TRP A 105 -9.61 10.74 0.97
N LEU A 106 -9.07 9.53 0.99
CA LEU A 106 -7.66 9.28 0.63
C LEU A 106 -7.36 9.66 -0.82
N GLN A 107 -8.28 9.39 -1.77
CA GLN A 107 -8.11 9.79 -3.17
C GLN A 107 -8.00 11.30 -3.33
N GLU A 108 -8.67 12.07 -2.49
CA GLU A 108 -8.65 13.54 -2.54
C GLU A 108 -7.45 14.13 -1.80
N HIS A 109 -7.01 13.53 -0.69
CA HIS A 109 -6.10 14.17 0.26
C HIS A 109 -4.72 13.52 0.39
N ALA A 110 -4.56 12.22 0.08
CA ALA A 110 -3.33 11.49 0.37
C ALA A 110 -2.07 12.15 -0.25
N ALA A 111 -2.19 12.70 -1.46
CA ALA A 111 -1.09 13.35 -2.16
C ALA A 111 -0.57 14.62 -1.43
N GLU A 112 -1.41 15.33 -0.69
CA GLU A 112 -1.03 16.50 0.11
C GLU A 112 -0.07 16.14 1.24
N TYR A 113 -0.12 14.88 1.69
CA TYR A 113 0.73 14.32 2.75
C TYR A 113 1.88 13.46 2.20
N GLY A 114 2.00 13.37 0.87
CA GLY A 114 3.09 12.66 0.22
C GLY A 114 2.84 11.18 -0.04
N PHE A 115 1.58 10.74 0.02
CA PHE A 115 1.16 9.36 -0.22
C PHE A 115 0.49 9.21 -1.58
N VAL A 116 0.72 8.08 -2.23
CA VAL A 116 0.06 7.70 -3.49
C VAL A 116 -0.54 6.31 -3.35
N GLU A 117 -1.70 6.09 -3.96
CA GLU A 117 -2.21 4.75 -4.20
C GLU A 117 -1.22 4.01 -5.08
N ARG A 118 -0.66 2.92 -4.56
CA ARG A 118 0.51 2.29 -5.20
C ARG A 118 0.15 1.42 -6.39
N TYR A 119 -0.97 0.73 -6.31
CA TYR A 119 -1.45 -0.21 -7.31
C TYR A 119 -2.86 0.20 -7.78
N PRO A 120 -2.96 1.33 -8.52
CA PRO A 120 -4.25 1.89 -8.92
C PRO A 120 -4.89 1.05 -10.03
N LYS A 121 -6.22 1.08 -10.07
CA LYS A 121 -7.02 0.36 -11.05
C LYS A 121 -6.67 0.77 -12.49
N GLY A 122 -6.49 -0.23 -13.35
CA GLY A 122 -6.17 -0.04 -14.76
C GLY A 122 -4.67 0.12 -15.04
N LYS A 123 -3.81 -0.04 -14.03
CA LYS A 123 -2.36 0.00 -14.15
C LYS A 123 -1.68 -1.36 -13.87
N GLU A 124 -2.45 -2.44 -13.72
CA GLU A 124 -1.98 -3.77 -13.33
C GLU A 124 -0.91 -4.31 -14.30
N SER A 125 -1.05 -4.03 -15.61
CA SER A 125 -0.06 -4.41 -16.63
C SER A 125 1.28 -3.67 -16.52
N ILE A 126 1.30 -2.52 -15.81
CA ILE A 126 2.49 -1.69 -15.60
C ILE A 126 3.13 -2.02 -14.26
N THR A 127 2.33 -2.12 -13.21
CA THR A 127 2.78 -2.38 -11.84
C THR A 127 3.14 -3.84 -11.61
N GLY A 128 2.51 -4.77 -12.36
CA GLY A 128 2.64 -6.22 -12.20
C GLY A 128 1.90 -6.77 -10.97
N ILE A 129 1.09 -5.94 -10.30
CA ILE A 129 0.29 -6.28 -9.12
C ILE A 129 -1.16 -5.89 -9.40
N ASP A 130 -2.10 -6.68 -8.91
CA ASP A 130 -3.53 -6.37 -8.99
C ASP A 130 -3.86 -5.08 -8.23
N TYR A 131 -5.03 -4.51 -8.54
CA TYR A 131 -5.55 -3.34 -7.87
C TYR A 131 -5.67 -3.52 -6.35
N GLU A 132 -5.05 -2.62 -5.59
CA GLU A 132 -5.07 -2.62 -4.12
C GLU A 132 -5.46 -1.24 -3.58
N PRO A 133 -6.76 -0.99 -3.30
CA PRO A 133 -7.23 0.32 -2.83
C PRO A 133 -6.71 0.71 -1.43
N TRP A 134 -6.25 -0.26 -0.65
CA TRP A 134 -5.72 -0.07 0.71
C TRP A 134 -4.24 0.30 0.76
N HIS A 135 -3.45 -0.04 -0.31
CA HIS A 135 -1.99 0.04 -0.29
C HIS A 135 -1.47 1.40 -0.77
N TYR A 136 -0.89 2.16 0.15
CA TYR A 136 -0.33 3.48 -0.12
C TYR A 136 1.17 3.53 0.08
N ARG A 137 1.88 4.19 -0.86
CA ARG A 137 3.32 4.42 -0.80
C ARG A 137 3.61 5.89 -0.50
N TYR A 138 4.52 6.12 0.47
CA TYR A 138 5.10 7.44 0.70
C TYR A 138 6.20 7.75 -0.31
N VAL A 139 6.06 8.84 -1.04
CA VAL A 139 7.03 9.32 -2.04
C VAL A 139 7.44 10.78 -1.79
N GLY A 140 6.85 11.41 -0.75
CA GLY A 140 7.02 12.84 -0.46
C GLY A 140 6.01 13.71 -1.21
N LYS A 141 5.71 14.89 -0.63
CA LYS A 141 4.59 15.75 -1.07
C LYS A 141 4.73 16.19 -2.52
N GLU A 142 5.89 16.68 -2.90
CA GLU A 142 6.14 17.19 -4.26
C GLU A 142 5.89 16.10 -5.32
N HIS A 143 6.45 14.92 -5.09
CA HIS A 143 6.30 13.80 -6.03
C HIS A 143 4.88 13.24 -6.03
N ALA A 144 4.23 13.12 -4.87
CA ALA A 144 2.86 12.61 -4.78
C ALA A 144 1.87 13.54 -5.51
N GLN A 145 1.95 14.84 -5.28
CA GLN A 145 1.12 15.82 -5.97
C GLN A 145 1.34 15.78 -7.49
N ARG A 146 2.61 15.69 -7.91
CA ARG A 146 2.94 15.63 -9.32
C ARG A 146 2.46 14.34 -10.00
N MET A 147 2.57 13.20 -9.33
CA MET A 147 2.01 11.93 -9.81
C MET A 147 0.49 12.01 -9.97
N ASN A 148 -0.19 12.60 -8.98
CA ASN A 148 -1.63 12.79 -9.03
C ASN A 148 -2.06 13.71 -10.19
N GLU A 149 -1.41 14.86 -10.36
CA GLU A 149 -1.65 15.79 -11.49
C GLU A 149 -1.48 15.11 -12.86
N LEU A 150 -0.48 14.26 -13.00
CA LEU A 150 -0.15 13.56 -14.24
C LEU A 150 -0.94 12.24 -14.42
N ASN A 151 -1.69 11.81 -13.40
CA ASN A 151 -2.37 10.51 -13.36
C ASN A 151 -1.42 9.34 -13.68
N MET A 152 -0.23 9.36 -13.06
CA MET A 152 0.83 8.36 -13.24
C MET A 152 0.95 7.45 -12.02
N CYS A 153 1.09 6.14 -12.24
CA CYS A 153 1.61 5.25 -11.21
C CYS A 153 3.12 5.46 -11.01
N LEU A 154 3.69 4.84 -9.99
CA LEU A 154 5.10 5.07 -9.62
C LEU A 154 6.07 4.70 -10.74
N GLU A 155 5.82 3.60 -11.46
CA GLU A 155 6.64 3.14 -12.59
C GLU A 155 6.65 4.17 -13.74
N GLU A 156 5.47 4.67 -14.13
CA GLU A 156 5.34 5.69 -15.17
C GLU A 156 6.05 6.99 -14.76
N TYR A 157 5.90 7.38 -13.50
CA TYR A 157 6.51 8.60 -12.98
C TYR A 157 8.04 8.49 -12.92
N VAL A 158 8.58 7.34 -12.53
CA VAL A 158 10.03 7.10 -12.54
C VAL A 158 10.59 7.13 -13.97
N ALA A 159 9.88 6.54 -14.95
CA ALA A 159 10.24 6.64 -16.37
C ALA A 159 10.23 8.10 -16.85
N PHE A 160 9.15 8.82 -16.57
CA PHE A 160 9.01 10.25 -16.88
C PHE A 160 10.18 11.10 -16.32
N LEU A 161 10.61 10.86 -15.07
CA LEU A 161 11.74 11.59 -14.47
C LEU A 161 13.08 11.24 -15.12
N LYS A 162 13.22 10.06 -15.70
CA LYS A 162 14.43 9.63 -16.42
C LYS A 162 14.48 10.15 -17.86
N GLY A 163 13.36 10.64 -18.39
CA GLY A 163 13.22 11.09 -19.76
C GLY A 163 12.99 9.95 -20.76
N ASP A 164 12.46 8.83 -20.27
CA ASP A 164 12.11 7.64 -21.06
C ASP A 164 10.70 7.73 -21.61
#